data_92015a66c5261b85ec6484e8b430d84b
#
_entry.id   92015a66c5261b85ec6484e8b430d84b
#
_cell.length_a   1.000
_cell.length_b   1.000
_cell.length_c   1.000
_cell.angle_alpha   90.00
_cell.angle_beta   90.00
_cell.angle_gamma   90.00
#
_symmetry.space_group_name_H-M   'P 1'
#
loop_
_entity.id
_entity.type
_entity.pdbx_description
1 polymer ?
#
loop_
_entity_poly.entity_id
_entity_poly.type
_entity_poly.pdbx_seq_one_letter_code
_entity_poly.pdbx_strand_id
1 'polypeptide(L)'
;MSGLQRRPGLGTTLLYSQCWEDVAVARDTAAAQGRVAGFGAPRLSEQTPWGVPAFFLGGAPDGEIAWNRFREYRGQLDVDFGLSRQADVFLGGELVRQRVETFQRVLAYLPVGDSVPPATAADFTPTTGAAYVETQLRLQDLAVSFGLRYDAFDPHATVAAGRIGARQSLNPRFAVSTVLGGATFVASWGRFSQAPDFQYLVDAAFQDTARTGRFRVGNPNLGFEQSTQYEFSVRARPAPDMSLRVNGYVKQLTGLVASVPFGVNPDSSIFGSTDYGSVKGVEVLWERELKDWWGLRLSYTLQYATATASSAYDLLRRVSIVGSDTVYPGRVEFPLDYDRRHGLVGVAQARAPDAFGPRVLGVRPLAGLEGAAIFRYSTGLPYSKTTATGDSLVGLPNALRLPSQSTLDALLRRPVRVGPAHGSVYVDVRNLLNTRNIVAVRRDTGSPGLGEAGIQAAALAAYQANPQPIPYESARYRGWADLNHDGLIAGQSELLPLYVAAARDFYQPLFAYGPPRLVRLGVELIF
;
A
#
# COMPACT_ATOMS: atom_id res chain seq x y z
N MET A 1 -23.98 -33.69 18.38
CA MET A 1 -23.00 -33.28 17.36
C MET A 1 -22.83 -34.40 16.36
N SER A 2 -23.40 -34.24 15.18
CA SER A 2 -23.34 -35.26 14.13
C SER A 2 -21.92 -35.29 13.56
N GLY A 3 -21.21 -36.39 13.76
CA GLY A 3 -19.89 -36.63 13.21
C GLY A 3 -19.96 -36.67 11.68
N LEU A 4 -19.46 -35.68 11.05
CA LEU A 4 -19.11 -35.72 9.63
C LEU A 4 -17.96 -36.73 9.50
N GLN A 5 -18.27 -37.98 9.10
CA GLN A 5 -17.27 -38.87 8.55
C GLN A 5 -16.75 -38.23 7.26
N ARG A 6 -15.58 -37.57 7.31
CA ARG A 6 -14.88 -37.20 6.10
C ARG A 6 -14.47 -38.46 5.36
N ARG A 7 -15.02 -38.66 4.18
CA ARG A 7 -14.52 -39.68 3.24
C ARG A 7 -13.17 -39.19 2.68
N PRO A 8 -12.22 -40.10 2.41
CA PRO A 8 -11.00 -39.73 1.65
C PRO A 8 -11.41 -38.99 0.38
N GLY A 9 -10.92 -37.82 0.20
CA GLY A 9 -11.19 -36.96 -0.96
C GLY A 9 -9.92 -36.73 -1.77
N LEU A 10 -9.99 -36.91 -3.07
CA LEU A 10 -8.95 -36.52 -4.02
C LEU A 10 -9.41 -35.25 -4.73
N GLY A 11 -8.71 -34.15 -4.50
CA GLY A 11 -8.95 -32.89 -5.20
C GLY A 11 -7.82 -32.60 -6.20
N THR A 12 -8.16 -32.41 -7.46
CA THR A 12 -7.21 -32.00 -8.50
C THR A 12 -7.70 -30.71 -9.13
N THR A 13 -6.85 -29.67 -9.14
CA THR A 13 -7.18 -28.39 -9.75
C THR A 13 -6.14 -28.05 -10.82
N LEU A 14 -6.60 -27.83 -12.05
CA LEU A 14 -5.82 -27.29 -13.13
C LEU A 14 -6.35 -25.89 -13.46
N LEU A 15 -5.52 -24.87 -13.25
CA LEU A 15 -5.87 -23.50 -13.53
C LEU A 15 -4.99 -22.95 -14.66
N TYR A 16 -5.63 -22.30 -15.60
CA TYR A 16 -4.98 -21.45 -16.59
C TYR A 16 -5.49 -20.04 -16.40
N SER A 17 -4.58 -19.10 -16.21
CA SER A 17 -4.92 -17.67 -16.14
C SER A 17 -4.04 -16.88 -17.09
N GLN A 18 -4.62 -15.91 -17.75
CA GLN A 18 -3.95 -14.93 -18.58
C GLN A 18 -4.44 -13.55 -18.17
N CYS A 19 -3.53 -12.73 -17.68
CA CYS A 19 -3.81 -11.35 -17.34
C CYS A 19 -3.05 -10.41 -18.29
N TRP A 20 -3.70 -9.35 -18.73
CA TRP A 20 -3.14 -8.30 -19.56
C TRP A 20 -3.30 -6.99 -18.80
N GLU A 21 -2.20 -6.36 -18.48
CA GLU A 21 -2.19 -5.02 -17.92
C GLU A 21 -1.50 -4.11 -18.93
N ASP A 22 -2.31 -3.33 -19.66
CA ASP A 22 -1.84 -2.30 -20.56
C ASP A 22 -1.99 -0.94 -19.86
N VAL A 23 -0.94 -0.49 -19.19
CA VAL A 23 -0.83 0.89 -18.71
C VAL A 23 -0.13 1.69 -19.79
N ALA A 24 -0.78 1.89 -20.91
CA ALA A 24 -0.17 2.61 -22.02
C ALA A 24 -0.97 3.85 -22.38
N VAL A 25 -0.32 4.99 -22.42
CA VAL A 25 -0.83 6.21 -23.07
C VAL A 25 -0.85 6.04 -24.61
N ALA A 26 -0.07 5.10 -25.14
CA ALA A 26 -0.12 4.70 -26.56
C ALA A 26 0.18 3.20 -26.70
N ARG A 27 -0.77 2.46 -27.29
CA ARG A 27 -0.64 1.01 -27.58
C ARG A 27 0.33 0.67 -28.73
N ASP A 28 0.77 1.65 -29.46
CA ASP A 28 1.62 1.49 -30.63
C ASP A 28 3.08 1.77 -30.28
N THR A 29 3.86 0.67 -30.16
CA THR A 29 5.29 0.75 -29.90
C THR A 29 6.06 1.47 -31.03
N ALA A 30 5.58 1.42 -32.26
CA ALA A 30 6.16 2.15 -33.38
C ALA A 30 5.88 3.67 -33.27
N ALA A 31 4.68 4.06 -32.83
CA ALA A 31 4.36 5.43 -32.51
C ALA A 31 5.15 5.96 -31.30
N ALA A 32 5.39 5.08 -30.31
CA ALA A 32 6.23 5.40 -29.15
C ALA A 32 7.71 5.63 -29.52
N GLN A 33 8.21 4.96 -30.54
CA GLN A 33 9.58 5.15 -31.03
C GLN A 33 9.76 6.44 -31.85
N GLY A 34 8.73 6.90 -32.57
CA GLY A 34 8.81 8.05 -33.47
C GLY A 34 8.20 9.36 -32.94
N ARG A 35 7.32 9.32 -31.95
CA ARG A 35 6.58 10.50 -31.46
C ARG A 35 6.99 11.03 -30.09
N VAL A 36 8.02 10.50 -29.51
CA VAL A 36 8.53 10.93 -28.20
C VAL A 36 8.93 12.42 -28.19
N ALA A 37 9.31 12.94 -29.34
CA ALA A 37 9.60 14.37 -29.53
C ALA A 37 8.38 15.31 -29.37
N GLY A 38 7.16 14.77 -29.28
CA GLY A 38 5.92 15.55 -29.14
C GLY A 38 5.39 15.68 -27.71
N PHE A 39 5.93 14.93 -26.75
CA PHE A 39 5.65 15.17 -25.32
C PHE A 39 6.52 16.36 -24.92
N GLY A 40 5.91 17.54 -24.90
CA GLY A 40 6.61 18.79 -24.69
C GLY A 40 7.38 18.76 -23.37
N ALA A 41 8.69 18.73 -23.49
CA ALA A 41 9.55 19.07 -22.37
C ALA A 41 9.10 20.40 -21.79
N PRO A 42 8.97 20.55 -20.46
CA PRO A 42 8.73 21.83 -19.86
C PRO A 42 9.81 22.80 -20.34
N ARG A 43 9.42 23.97 -20.81
CA ARG A 43 10.38 24.95 -21.32
C ARG A 43 11.23 25.43 -20.15
N LEU A 44 12.49 25.03 -20.14
CA LEU A 44 13.47 25.37 -19.10
C LEU A 44 13.63 26.90 -18.89
N SER A 45 13.34 27.71 -19.93
CA SER A 45 13.37 29.16 -19.84
C SER A 45 12.42 29.76 -18.80
N GLU A 46 11.44 28.98 -18.35
CA GLU A 46 10.46 29.38 -17.34
C GLU A 46 10.69 28.71 -15.97
N GLN A 47 11.77 27.99 -15.80
CA GLN A 47 12.00 27.12 -14.65
C GLN A 47 12.00 27.78 -13.28
N THR A 48 12.33 29.02 -13.17
CA THR A 48 12.33 29.68 -11.86
C THR A 48 12.08 31.19 -11.98
N PRO A 49 11.01 31.62 -12.67
CA PRO A 49 10.74 33.03 -12.77
C PRO A 49 10.49 33.69 -11.42
N TRP A 50 10.06 32.90 -10.43
CA TRP A 50 9.67 33.35 -9.10
C TRP A 50 10.67 32.95 -8.00
N GLY A 51 11.81 32.37 -8.37
CA GLY A 51 12.78 31.84 -7.40
C GLY A 51 12.29 30.62 -6.61
N VAL A 52 11.13 30.05 -6.97
CA VAL A 52 10.57 28.85 -6.33
C VAL A 52 10.62 27.73 -7.36
N PRO A 53 11.49 26.71 -7.19
CA PRO A 53 11.56 25.57 -8.09
C PRO A 53 10.19 24.89 -8.17
N ALA A 54 9.85 24.34 -9.30
CA ALA A 54 8.61 23.60 -9.58
C ALA A 54 7.29 24.39 -9.66
N PHE A 55 7.25 25.68 -9.39
CA PHE A 55 6.03 26.48 -9.62
C PHE A 55 5.58 26.51 -11.08
N PHE A 56 6.50 26.36 -11.97
CA PHE A 56 6.32 26.58 -13.40
C PHE A 56 6.76 25.37 -14.22
N LEU A 57 6.90 24.23 -13.59
CA LEU A 57 6.89 22.96 -14.29
C LEU A 57 5.46 22.70 -14.81
N GLY A 58 5.00 23.61 -15.68
CA GLY A 58 3.80 23.42 -16.47
C GLY A 58 4.08 22.44 -17.60
N GLY A 59 4.62 21.30 -17.24
CA GLY A 59 4.79 20.18 -18.15
C GLY A 59 3.67 19.18 -17.94
N ALA A 60 3.35 18.42 -18.97
CA ALA A 60 2.66 17.16 -18.77
C ALA A 60 3.45 16.33 -17.75
N PRO A 61 2.78 15.51 -16.92
CA PRO A 61 3.47 14.55 -16.08
C PRO A 61 4.45 13.75 -16.94
N ASP A 62 5.56 13.31 -16.36
CA ASP A 62 6.55 12.49 -17.05
C ASP A 62 5.85 11.44 -17.90
N GLY A 63 6.02 11.49 -19.19
CA GLY A 63 5.43 10.54 -20.10
C GLY A 63 5.98 9.16 -19.76
N GLU A 64 5.13 8.22 -19.47
CA GLU A 64 5.50 6.83 -19.25
C GLU A 64 4.78 5.95 -20.27
N ILE A 65 5.51 5.05 -20.88
CA ILE A 65 4.95 3.99 -21.71
C ILE A 65 5.34 2.69 -21.03
N ALA A 66 4.35 2.00 -20.49
CA ALA A 66 4.56 0.71 -19.84
C ALA A 66 3.47 -0.27 -20.28
N TRP A 67 3.84 -1.51 -20.43
CA TRP A 67 2.90 -2.61 -20.57
C TRP A 67 3.49 -3.88 -19.95
N ASN A 68 2.61 -4.69 -19.37
CA ASN A 68 2.95 -5.98 -18.80
C ASN A 68 2.03 -7.03 -19.40
N ARG A 69 2.60 -8.17 -19.76
CA ARG A 69 1.85 -9.34 -20.20
C ARG A 69 2.22 -10.51 -19.33
N PHE A 70 1.22 -11.11 -18.72
CA PHE A 70 1.38 -12.21 -17.80
C PHE A 70 0.57 -13.41 -18.25
N ARG A 71 1.19 -14.60 -18.27
CA ARG A 71 0.53 -15.89 -18.50
C ARG A 71 0.94 -16.84 -17.41
N GLU A 72 -0.01 -17.55 -16.85
CA GLU A 72 0.22 -18.53 -15.80
C GLU A 72 -0.43 -19.86 -16.15
N TYR A 73 0.32 -20.93 -15.94
CA TYR A 73 -0.16 -22.30 -15.95
C TYR A 73 0.07 -22.88 -14.57
N ARG A 74 -1.01 -23.30 -13.91
CA ARG A 74 -0.99 -23.84 -12.55
C ARG A 74 -1.61 -25.21 -12.53
N GLY A 75 -0.89 -26.18 -11.93
CA GLY A 75 -1.39 -27.49 -11.59
C GLY A 75 -1.30 -27.67 -10.09
N GLN A 76 -2.39 -28.13 -9.46
CA GLN A 76 -2.46 -28.39 -8.02
C GLN A 76 -3.14 -29.74 -7.79
N LEU A 77 -2.60 -30.50 -6.83
CA LEU A 77 -3.15 -31.77 -6.35
C LEU A 77 -3.19 -31.75 -4.84
N ASP A 78 -4.35 -31.97 -4.27
CA ASP A 78 -4.56 -32.12 -2.84
C ASP A 78 -5.27 -33.45 -2.56
N VAL A 79 -4.80 -34.16 -1.55
CA VAL A 79 -5.32 -35.45 -1.15
C VAL A 79 -5.50 -35.52 0.35
N ASP A 80 -6.70 -35.84 0.79
CA ASP A 80 -7.07 -35.96 2.21
C ASP A 80 -7.26 -37.44 2.57
N PHE A 81 -6.54 -37.90 3.58
CA PHE A 81 -6.67 -39.25 4.12
C PHE A 81 -7.14 -39.22 5.57
N GLY A 82 -8.32 -39.73 5.83
CA GLY A 82 -8.76 -40.06 7.19
C GLY A 82 -8.17 -41.41 7.62
N LEU A 83 -7.04 -41.39 8.33
CA LEU A 83 -6.39 -42.62 8.80
C LEU A 83 -7.19 -43.29 9.95
N SER A 84 -7.81 -42.49 10.80
CA SER A 84 -8.65 -42.94 11.89
C SER A 84 -9.63 -41.84 12.32
N ARG A 85 -10.48 -42.10 13.31
CA ARG A 85 -11.33 -41.06 13.93
C ARG A 85 -10.53 -39.94 14.59
N GLN A 86 -9.26 -40.21 14.90
CA GLN A 86 -8.38 -39.32 15.64
C GLN A 86 -7.24 -38.74 14.78
N ALA A 87 -7.02 -39.23 13.56
CA ALA A 87 -5.89 -38.86 12.74
C ALA A 87 -6.30 -38.62 11.28
N ASP A 88 -6.03 -37.43 10.78
CA ASP A 88 -6.12 -37.05 9.36
C ASP A 88 -4.72 -36.69 8.83
N VAL A 89 -4.46 -37.06 7.58
CA VAL A 89 -3.25 -36.68 6.85
C VAL A 89 -3.63 -35.98 5.56
N PHE A 90 -3.02 -34.84 5.32
CA PHE A 90 -3.17 -34.03 4.11
C PHE A 90 -1.86 -34.04 3.34
N LEU A 91 -1.93 -34.35 2.07
CA LEU A 91 -0.81 -34.29 1.14
C LEU A 91 -1.18 -33.39 -0.01
N GLY A 92 -0.25 -32.59 -0.47
CA GLY A 92 -0.53 -31.77 -1.64
C GLY A 92 0.73 -31.29 -2.32
N GLY A 93 0.53 -30.82 -3.54
CA GLY A 93 1.58 -30.25 -4.36
C GLY A 93 1.04 -29.27 -5.37
N GLU A 94 1.86 -28.31 -5.72
CA GLU A 94 1.54 -27.27 -6.67
C GLU A 94 2.76 -27.04 -7.58
N LEU A 95 2.49 -26.86 -8.85
CA LEU A 95 3.48 -26.43 -9.84
C LEU A 95 2.91 -25.26 -10.63
N VAL A 96 3.63 -24.15 -10.65
CA VAL A 96 3.25 -22.94 -11.36
C VAL A 96 4.35 -22.57 -12.34
N ARG A 97 4.01 -22.46 -13.61
CA ARG A 97 4.89 -21.94 -14.65
C ARG A 97 4.30 -20.65 -15.19
N GLN A 98 5.12 -19.60 -15.18
CA GLN A 98 4.72 -18.27 -15.62
C GLN A 98 5.52 -17.85 -16.84
N ARG A 99 4.94 -16.98 -17.65
CA ARG A 99 5.65 -16.17 -18.62
C ARG A 99 5.31 -14.71 -18.36
N VAL A 100 6.33 -13.92 -18.14
CA VAL A 100 6.21 -12.50 -17.81
C VAL A 100 6.97 -11.71 -18.85
N GLU A 101 6.25 -10.89 -19.60
CA GLU A 101 6.80 -9.95 -20.56
C GLU A 101 6.54 -8.55 -20.03
N THR A 102 7.58 -7.74 -19.85
CA THR A 102 7.46 -6.37 -19.36
C THR A 102 8.16 -5.42 -20.30
N PHE A 103 7.59 -4.25 -20.45
CA PHE A 103 8.21 -3.15 -21.17
C PHE A 103 7.89 -1.85 -20.41
N GLN A 104 8.90 -1.04 -20.20
CA GLN A 104 8.74 0.28 -19.58
C GLN A 104 9.72 1.26 -20.25
N ARG A 105 9.23 2.44 -20.58
CA ARG A 105 10.03 3.58 -20.99
C ARG A 105 9.51 4.79 -20.27
N VAL A 106 10.36 5.38 -19.44
CA VAL A 106 10.05 6.61 -18.75
C VAL A 106 10.64 7.76 -19.56
N LEU A 107 9.77 8.64 -20.02
CA LEU A 107 10.11 9.85 -20.72
C LEU A 107 10.22 10.98 -19.67
N ALA A 108 11.22 10.87 -18.81
CA ALA A 108 11.59 11.98 -17.96
C ALA A 108 11.92 13.18 -18.85
N TYR A 109 11.79 14.37 -18.28
CA TYR A 109 12.17 15.62 -18.93
C TYR A 109 13.47 15.46 -19.73
N LEU A 110 13.34 15.57 -21.06
CA LEU A 110 14.48 15.58 -21.97
C LEU A 110 14.71 17.01 -22.46
N PRO A 111 15.89 17.60 -22.23
CA PRO A 111 16.29 18.82 -22.91
C PRO A 111 16.17 18.68 -24.43
N VAL A 112 15.90 19.77 -25.11
CA VAL A 112 15.80 19.77 -26.58
C VAL A 112 17.12 19.27 -27.18
N GLY A 113 17.05 18.16 -27.93
CA GLY A 113 18.22 17.56 -28.59
C GLY A 113 18.75 16.29 -27.92
N ASP A 114 18.21 15.88 -26.78
CA ASP A 114 18.65 14.66 -26.14
C ASP A 114 18.03 13.39 -26.78
N SER A 115 18.76 12.31 -26.68
CA SER A 115 18.28 11.02 -27.16
C SER A 115 17.15 10.48 -26.28
N VAL A 116 16.23 9.74 -26.90
CA VAL A 116 15.16 9.03 -26.19
C VAL A 116 15.78 8.06 -25.19
N PRO A 117 15.34 8.03 -23.92
CA PRO A 117 15.83 7.08 -22.94
C PRO A 117 15.62 5.63 -23.43
N PRO A 118 16.56 4.73 -23.14
CA PRO A 118 16.38 3.32 -23.49
C PRO A 118 15.16 2.75 -22.79
N ALA A 119 14.45 1.85 -23.47
CA ALA A 119 13.38 1.11 -22.84
C ALA A 119 13.97 0.01 -21.93
N THR A 120 13.31 -0.23 -20.82
CA THR A 120 13.52 -1.42 -20.00
C THR A 120 12.55 -2.50 -20.46
N ALA A 121 13.07 -3.63 -20.95
CA ALA A 121 12.26 -4.75 -21.42
C ALA A 121 12.81 -6.05 -20.87
N ALA A 122 11.91 -6.93 -20.44
CA ALA A 122 12.27 -8.26 -19.98
C ALA A 122 11.22 -9.30 -20.41
N ASP A 123 11.68 -10.48 -20.77
CA ASP A 123 10.87 -11.68 -21.02
C ASP A 123 11.50 -12.82 -20.21
N PHE A 124 10.76 -13.38 -19.26
CA PHE A 124 11.24 -14.44 -18.40
C PHE A 124 10.14 -15.43 -18.05
N THR A 125 10.55 -16.67 -17.76
CA THR A 125 9.64 -17.81 -17.57
C THR A 125 9.91 -18.51 -16.25
N PRO A 126 9.67 -17.87 -15.10
CA PRO A 126 9.92 -18.48 -13.81
C PRO A 126 9.01 -19.67 -13.56
N THR A 127 9.52 -20.63 -12.77
CA THR A 127 8.74 -21.76 -12.30
C THR A 127 8.83 -21.84 -10.78
N THR A 128 7.68 -21.97 -10.12
CA THR A 128 7.60 -22.24 -8.68
C THR A 128 6.92 -23.58 -8.47
N GLY A 129 7.39 -24.33 -7.48
CA GLY A 129 6.79 -25.60 -7.09
C GLY A 129 6.74 -25.70 -5.57
N ALA A 130 5.74 -26.42 -5.08
CA ALA A 130 5.61 -26.73 -3.68
C ALA A 130 5.06 -28.13 -3.47
N ALA A 131 5.48 -28.77 -2.39
CA ALA A 131 4.88 -30.01 -1.88
C ALA A 131 4.74 -29.93 -0.38
N TYR A 132 3.68 -30.52 0.16
CA TYR A 132 3.47 -30.50 1.60
C TYR A 132 2.85 -31.78 2.13
N VAL A 133 3.11 -32.04 3.39
CA VAL A 133 2.42 -33.02 4.22
C VAL A 133 1.99 -32.37 5.52
N GLU A 134 0.77 -32.59 5.95
CA GLU A 134 0.26 -32.16 7.24
C GLU A 134 -0.49 -33.30 7.91
N THR A 135 -0.27 -33.48 9.21
CA THR A 135 -0.96 -34.46 10.03
C THR A 135 -1.71 -33.73 11.14
N GLN A 136 -2.98 -34.07 11.32
CA GLN A 136 -3.81 -33.57 12.42
C GLN A 136 -4.19 -34.75 13.32
N LEU A 137 -3.85 -34.63 14.59
CA LEU A 137 -4.18 -35.60 15.63
C LEU A 137 -5.20 -35.00 16.60
N ARG A 138 -6.27 -35.74 16.91
CA ARG A 138 -7.30 -35.33 17.88
C ARG A 138 -7.28 -36.31 19.06
N LEU A 139 -6.90 -35.81 20.22
CA LEU A 139 -6.76 -36.54 21.47
C LEU A 139 -7.73 -35.94 22.50
N GLN A 140 -8.98 -36.39 22.53
CA GLN A 140 -10.04 -35.81 23.36
C GLN A 140 -10.18 -34.29 23.15
N ASP A 141 -9.81 -33.48 24.14
CA ASP A 141 -9.88 -32.02 24.10
C ASP A 141 -8.63 -31.38 23.50
N LEU A 142 -7.62 -32.17 23.15
CA LEU A 142 -6.37 -31.72 22.56
C LEU A 142 -6.33 -32.04 21.06
N ALA A 143 -6.03 -31.07 20.22
CA ALA A 143 -5.71 -31.31 18.83
C ALA A 143 -4.29 -30.78 18.53
N VAL A 144 -3.51 -31.61 17.84
CA VAL A 144 -2.14 -31.28 17.43
C VAL A 144 -2.06 -31.36 15.91
N SER A 145 -1.46 -30.36 15.30
CA SER A 145 -1.16 -30.36 13.86
C SER A 145 0.34 -30.20 13.67
N PHE A 146 0.90 -31.02 12.80
CA PHE A 146 2.28 -30.91 12.35
C PHE A 146 2.30 -30.93 10.83
N GLY A 147 2.97 -29.95 10.22
CA GLY A 147 3.10 -29.82 8.78
C GLY A 147 4.54 -29.57 8.35
N LEU A 148 4.88 -30.06 7.19
CA LEU A 148 6.13 -29.78 6.51
C LEU A 148 5.84 -29.42 5.06
N ARG A 149 6.28 -28.23 4.65
CA ARG A 149 6.16 -27.77 3.28
C ARG A 149 7.54 -27.53 2.68
N TYR A 150 7.75 -28.05 1.50
CA TYR A 150 8.90 -27.80 0.67
C TYR A 150 8.49 -26.83 -0.45
N ASP A 151 9.22 -25.73 -0.60
CA ASP A 151 9.04 -24.76 -1.66
C ASP A 151 10.30 -24.68 -2.52
N ALA A 152 10.12 -24.64 -3.83
CA ALA A 152 11.18 -24.49 -4.82
C ALA A 152 10.84 -23.35 -5.79
N PHE A 153 11.86 -22.63 -6.22
CA PHE A 153 11.75 -21.51 -7.14
C PHE A 153 12.92 -21.52 -8.12
N ASP A 154 12.65 -21.59 -9.42
CA ASP A 154 13.62 -21.47 -10.48
C ASP A 154 13.30 -20.22 -11.33
N PRO A 155 14.14 -19.19 -11.32
CA PRO A 155 13.92 -17.98 -12.12
C PRO A 155 14.12 -18.23 -13.63
N HIS A 156 14.71 -19.36 -14.04
CA HIS A 156 15.14 -19.64 -15.41
C HIS A 156 16.04 -18.53 -15.99
N ALA A 157 16.82 -17.89 -15.14
CA ALA A 157 17.72 -16.81 -15.55
C ALA A 157 19.12 -17.33 -15.86
N THR A 158 19.79 -16.67 -16.80
CA THR A 158 21.18 -16.90 -17.16
C THR A 158 21.96 -15.60 -16.95
N VAL A 159 23.06 -15.68 -16.23
CA VAL A 159 24.00 -14.57 -16.02
C VAL A 159 25.34 -14.92 -16.65
N ALA A 160 26.28 -13.98 -16.67
CA ALA A 160 27.64 -14.20 -17.22
C ALA A 160 28.35 -15.43 -16.63
N ALA A 161 28.06 -15.78 -15.37
CA ALA A 161 28.62 -16.96 -14.69
C ALA A 161 27.89 -18.28 -15.00
N GLY A 162 26.85 -18.28 -15.81
CA GLY A 162 26.06 -19.45 -16.19
C GLY A 162 24.60 -19.39 -15.71
N ARG A 163 23.89 -20.51 -15.84
CA ARG A 163 22.49 -20.62 -15.42
C ARG A 163 22.37 -20.63 -13.91
N ILE A 164 21.44 -19.85 -13.37
CA ILE A 164 21.08 -19.86 -11.96
C ILE A 164 20.21 -21.09 -11.67
N GLY A 165 20.62 -21.88 -10.68
CA GLY A 165 19.86 -23.04 -10.24
C GLY A 165 18.65 -22.66 -9.38
N ALA A 166 17.74 -23.63 -9.20
CA ALA A 166 16.58 -23.48 -8.36
C ALA A 166 16.96 -23.21 -6.89
N ARG A 167 16.20 -22.33 -6.25
CA ARG A 167 16.23 -22.08 -4.80
C ARG A 167 15.22 -22.97 -4.12
N GLN A 168 15.53 -23.37 -2.88
CA GLN A 168 14.71 -24.30 -2.12
C GLN A 168 14.53 -23.82 -0.70
N SER A 169 13.40 -24.10 -0.10
CA SER A 169 13.12 -23.81 1.30
C SER A 169 12.26 -24.89 1.92
N LEU A 170 12.56 -25.24 3.17
CA LEU A 170 11.79 -26.19 3.97
C LEU A 170 11.12 -25.44 5.11
N ASN A 171 9.79 -25.60 5.21
CA ASN A 171 8.92 -24.78 6.04
C ASN A 171 8.10 -25.65 6.99
N PRO A 172 8.66 -26.01 8.19
CA PRO A 172 7.94 -26.72 9.21
C PRO A 172 6.90 -25.83 9.88
N ARG A 173 5.79 -26.45 10.28
CA ARG A 173 4.68 -25.82 10.99
C ARG A 173 4.20 -26.73 12.10
N PHE A 174 3.81 -26.15 13.21
CA PHE A 174 3.27 -26.85 14.35
C PHE A 174 2.14 -26.03 14.95
N ALA A 175 1.07 -26.69 15.36
CA ALA A 175 0.01 -26.06 16.11
C ALA A 175 -0.57 -27.04 17.13
N VAL A 176 -0.97 -26.50 18.27
CA VAL A 176 -1.70 -27.21 19.31
C VAL A 176 -2.91 -26.41 19.71
N SER A 177 -4.03 -27.07 19.87
CA SER A 177 -5.23 -26.43 20.39
C SER A 177 -5.89 -27.32 21.47
N THR A 178 -6.47 -26.65 22.46
CA THR A 178 -7.22 -27.33 23.52
C THR A 178 -8.46 -26.53 23.88
N VAL A 179 -9.48 -27.26 24.39
CA VAL A 179 -10.69 -26.62 24.91
C VAL A 179 -10.67 -26.72 26.43
N LEU A 180 -10.72 -25.59 27.11
CA LEU A 180 -10.73 -25.51 28.56
C LEU A 180 -11.73 -24.43 29.01
N GLY A 181 -12.66 -24.79 29.90
CA GLY A 181 -13.63 -23.85 30.46
C GLY A 181 -14.55 -23.20 29.43
N GLY A 182 -14.82 -23.86 28.29
CA GLY A 182 -15.63 -23.30 27.18
C GLY A 182 -14.88 -22.37 26.24
N ALA A 183 -13.59 -22.14 26.49
CA ALA A 183 -12.71 -21.40 25.59
C ALA A 183 -11.77 -22.34 24.84
N THR A 184 -11.44 -22.01 23.60
CA THR A 184 -10.44 -22.71 22.79
C THR A 184 -9.15 -21.91 22.81
N PHE A 185 -8.07 -22.54 23.23
CA PHE A 185 -6.71 -22.01 23.22
C PHE A 185 -5.96 -22.63 22.05
N VAL A 186 -5.26 -21.81 21.29
CA VAL A 186 -4.44 -22.26 20.15
C VAL A 186 -3.07 -21.63 20.27
N ALA A 187 -2.03 -22.45 20.23
CA ALA A 187 -0.66 -22.00 20.07
C ALA A 187 -0.12 -22.54 18.75
N SER A 188 0.53 -21.73 17.98
CA SER A 188 1.14 -22.14 16.72
C SER A 188 2.51 -21.52 16.50
N TRP A 189 3.33 -22.28 15.81
CA TRP A 189 4.63 -21.87 15.31
C TRP A 189 4.78 -22.35 13.88
N GLY A 190 5.39 -21.53 13.03
CA GLY A 190 5.66 -21.93 11.66
C GLY A 190 6.68 -21.08 10.98
N ARG A 191 7.37 -21.69 10.02
CA ARG A 191 8.24 -21.01 9.05
C ARG A 191 7.52 -20.92 7.72
N PHE A 192 7.63 -19.74 7.09
CA PHE A 192 7.02 -19.43 5.81
C PHE A 192 8.07 -18.82 4.91
N SER A 193 8.02 -19.15 3.64
CA SER A 193 8.93 -18.61 2.63
C SER A 193 8.15 -18.04 1.47
N GLN A 194 8.65 -16.94 0.93
CA GLN A 194 8.14 -16.28 -0.26
C GLN A 194 9.26 -16.10 -1.26
N ALA A 195 9.04 -16.50 -2.52
CA ALA A 195 9.96 -16.15 -3.59
C ALA A 195 10.02 -14.63 -3.73
N PRO A 196 11.20 -14.05 -4.00
CA PRO A 196 11.31 -12.62 -4.26
C PRO A 196 10.48 -12.25 -5.50
N ASP A 197 10.00 -11.02 -5.54
CA ASP A 197 9.34 -10.50 -6.73
C ASP A 197 10.28 -10.60 -7.93
N PHE A 198 9.78 -11.15 -9.03
CA PHE A 198 10.58 -11.42 -10.23
C PHE A 198 11.26 -10.18 -10.80
N GLN A 199 10.67 -9.02 -10.60
CA GLN A 199 11.26 -7.75 -11.00
C GLN A 199 12.66 -7.52 -10.39
N TYR A 200 12.96 -8.03 -9.19
CA TYR A 200 14.26 -7.88 -8.57
C TYR A 200 15.33 -8.82 -9.14
N LEU A 201 14.92 -9.79 -9.93
CA LEU A 201 15.80 -10.80 -10.50
C LEU A 201 16.38 -10.42 -11.87
N VAL A 202 15.78 -9.44 -12.56
CA VAL A 202 16.07 -9.14 -13.95
C VAL A 202 16.83 -7.84 -14.09
N ASP A 203 18.00 -7.88 -14.73
CA ASP A 203 18.91 -6.75 -14.88
C ASP A 203 18.28 -5.54 -15.59
N ALA A 204 17.45 -5.80 -16.60
CA ALA A 204 16.87 -4.75 -17.43
C ALA A 204 15.67 -4.01 -16.79
N ALA A 205 15.04 -4.59 -15.76
CA ALA A 205 13.77 -4.09 -15.22
C ALA A 205 13.92 -2.76 -14.42
N PHE A 206 15.14 -2.34 -14.08
CA PHE A 206 15.34 -1.25 -13.10
C PHE A 206 16.44 -0.26 -13.45
N GLN A 207 16.62 0.03 -14.72
CA GLN A 207 17.43 1.18 -15.12
C GLN A 207 16.68 2.46 -14.74
N ASP A 208 16.80 2.83 -13.49
CA ASP A 208 16.18 4.02 -12.90
C ASP A 208 17.05 5.27 -13.11
N THR A 209 18.04 5.18 -13.98
CA THR A 209 19.06 6.21 -14.20
C THR A 209 18.43 7.51 -14.68
N ALA A 210 17.37 7.44 -15.46
CA ALA A 210 16.68 8.61 -15.97
C ALA A 210 15.96 9.40 -14.85
N ARG A 211 15.47 8.71 -13.81
CA ARG A 211 14.75 9.36 -12.70
C ARG A 211 15.65 9.77 -11.55
N THR A 212 16.66 8.98 -11.23
CA THR A 212 17.44 9.14 -10.00
C THR A 212 18.91 9.42 -10.25
N GLY A 213 19.37 9.32 -11.50
CA GLY A 213 20.79 9.34 -11.84
C GLY A 213 21.57 8.12 -11.32
N ARG A 214 20.87 7.12 -10.75
CA ARG A 214 21.46 5.96 -10.09
C ARG A 214 21.16 4.68 -10.87
N PHE A 215 22.15 3.82 -10.94
CA PHE A 215 22.03 2.55 -11.64
C PHE A 215 21.71 1.42 -10.67
N ARG A 216 20.68 0.64 -10.98
CA ARG A 216 20.24 -0.48 -10.16
C ARG A 216 20.21 -1.76 -10.99
N VAL A 217 20.83 -2.81 -10.49
CA VAL A 217 20.98 -4.10 -11.17
C VAL A 217 20.09 -5.13 -10.51
N GLY A 218 19.38 -5.90 -11.31
CA GLY A 218 18.68 -7.09 -10.84
C GLY A 218 19.67 -8.18 -10.36
N ASN A 219 19.18 -9.05 -9.48
CA ASN A 219 20.00 -10.14 -8.95
C ASN A 219 19.27 -11.48 -9.03
N PRO A 220 19.55 -12.31 -10.02
CA PRO A 220 18.96 -13.64 -10.13
C PRO A 220 19.34 -14.59 -8.98
N ASN A 221 20.36 -14.23 -8.17
CA ASN A 221 20.83 -15.01 -7.03
C ASN A 221 20.04 -14.77 -5.73
N LEU A 222 18.99 -13.96 -5.76
CA LEU A 222 18.15 -13.75 -4.58
C LEU A 222 17.58 -15.07 -4.05
N GLY A 223 17.58 -15.21 -2.71
CA GLY A 223 16.97 -16.32 -2.00
C GLY A 223 15.51 -16.05 -1.66
N PHE A 224 14.89 -17.00 -0.98
CA PHE A 224 13.57 -16.79 -0.39
C PHE A 224 13.61 -15.74 0.70
N GLU A 225 12.62 -14.86 0.72
CA GLU A 225 12.26 -14.10 1.91
C GLU A 225 11.57 -15.04 2.91
N GLN A 226 11.90 -14.94 4.19
CA GLN A 226 11.42 -15.88 5.20
C GLN A 226 10.75 -15.16 6.37
N SER A 227 9.70 -15.80 6.89
CA SER A 227 9.03 -15.36 8.11
C SER A 227 8.91 -16.54 9.08
N THR A 228 9.45 -16.38 10.29
CA THR A 228 9.18 -17.27 11.42
C THR A 228 8.11 -16.64 12.30
N GLN A 229 7.00 -17.34 12.50
CA GLN A 229 5.83 -16.81 13.18
C GLN A 229 5.52 -17.65 14.43
N TYR A 230 5.18 -16.94 15.50
CA TYR A 230 4.66 -17.48 16.76
C TYR A 230 3.32 -16.81 17.02
N GLU A 231 2.29 -17.60 17.24
CA GLU A 231 0.95 -17.09 17.50
C GLU A 231 0.32 -17.83 18.69
N PHE A 232 -0.39 -17.06 19.49
CA PHE A 232 -1.23 -17.59 20.56
C PHE A 232 -2.59 -16.94 20.49
N SER A 233 -3.66 -17.73 20.43
CA SER A 233 -5.01 -17.21 20.37
C SER A 233 -5.94 -17.88 21.38
N VAL A 234 -6.85 -17.07 21.90
CA VAL A 234 -7.96 -17.53 22.74
C VAL A 234 -9.25 -17.18 22.02
N ARG A 235 -10.13 -18.17 21.90
CA ARG A 235 -11.47 -18.01 21.34
C ARG A 235 -12.49 -18.46 22.37
N ALA A 236 -13.41 -17.58 22.72
CA ALA A 236 -14.47 -17.85 23.69
C ALA A 236 -15.84 -17.43 23.14
N ARG A 237 -16.88 -18.07 23.64
CA ARG A 237 -18.27 -17.68 23.42
C ARG A 237 -18.90 -17.28 24.76
N PRO A 238 -18.77 -16.01 25.19
CA PRO A 238 -19.32 -15.54 26.47
C PRO A 238 -20.84 -15.68 26.58
N ALA A 239 -21.52 -15.64 25.42
CA ALA A 239 -22.96 -15.89 25.30
C ALA A 239 -23.23 -16.59 23.96
N PRO A 240 -24.44 -17.19 23.75
CA PRO A 240 -24.79 -17.92 22.52
C PRO A 240 -24.67 -17.06 21.24
N ASP A 241 -24.90 -15.77 21.34
CA ASP A 241 -24.87 -14.79 20.26
C ASP A 241 -23.58 -13.95 20.25
N MET A 242 -22.60 -14.27 21.11
CA MET A 242 -21.35 -13.52 21.22
C MET A 242 -20.14 -14.40 20.97
N SER A 243 -19.14 -13.85 20.32
CA SER A 243 -17.81 -14.44 20.17
C SER A 243 -16.72 -13.42 20.53
N LEU A 244 -15.67 -13.90 21.16
CA LEU A 244 -14.47 -13.16 21.49
C LEU A 244 -13.26 -13.95 21.00
N ARG A 245 -12.38 -13.28 20.26
CA ARG A 245 -11.07 -13.81 19.88
C ARG A 245 -9.99 -12.79 20.26
N VAL A 246 -9.00 -13.26 20.97
CA VAL A 246 -7.77 -12.53 21.25
C VAL A 246 -6.61 -13.30 20.63
N ASN A 247 -5.82 -12.64 19.81
CA ASN A 247 -4.66 -13.22 19.13
C ASN A 247 -3.43 -12.37 19.41
N GLY A 248 -2.38 -12.98 19.96
CA GLY A 248 -1.05 -12.37 20.09
C GLY A 248 -0.08 -13.03 19.11
N TYR A 249 0.75 -12.26 18.45
CA TYR A 249 1.70 -12.79 17.47
C TYR A 249 3.06 -12.08 17.48
N VAL A 250 4.08 -12.84 17.10
CA VAL A 250 5.42 -12.33 16.79
C VAL A 250 5.85 -12.96 15.48
N LYS A 251 6.29 -12.12 14.53
CA LYS A 251 6.82 -12.53 13.22
C LYS A 251 8.22 -11.97 13.09
N GLN A 252 9.18 -12.85 12.81
CA GLN A 252 10.56 -12.49 12.50
C GLN A 252 10.77 -12.63 11.01
N LEU A 253 11.17 -11.55 10.34
CA LEU A 253 11.38 -11.48 8.91
C LEU A 253 12.88 -11.49 8.62
N THR A 254 13.33 -12.32 7.70
CA THR A 254 14.74 -12.45 7.31
C THR A 254 14.87 -12.64 5.81
N GLY A 255 16.00 -12.22 5.26
CA GLY A 255 16.27 -12.35 3.83
C GLY A 255 15.40 -11.43 2.96
N LEU A 256 14.87 -10.34 3.53
CA LEU A 256 14.11 -9.36 2.76
C LEU A 256 15.00 -8.72 1.70
N VAL A 257 14.41 -8.45 0.55
CA VAL A 257 15.12 -7.84 -0.57
C VAL A 257 15.46 -6.39 -0.25
N ALA A 258 16.69 -6.02 -0.48
CA ALA A 258 17.24 -4.69 -0.24
C ALA A 258 18.12 -4.22 -1.40
N SER A 259 18.27 -2.91 -1.56
CA SER A 259 19.29 -2.33 -2.42
C SER A 259 20.62 -2.28 -1.67
N VAL A 260 21.64 -2.90 -2.23
CA VAL A 260 23.00 -2.97 -1.66
C VAL A 260 23.96 -2.26 -2.60
N PRO A 261 24.91 -1.43 -2.12
CA PRO A 261 25.93 -0.80 -2.96
C PRO A 261 26.67 -1.85 -3.80
N PHE A 262 26.93 -1.54 -5.06
CA PHE A 262 27.56 -2.46 -5.98
C PHE A 262 28.63 -1.77 -6.85
N GLY A 263 29.82 -2.37 -6.91
CA GLY A 263 30.92 -1.85 -7.71
C GLY A 263 31.62 -0.64 -7.07
N VAL A 264 32.38 0.08 -7.88
CA VAL A 264 33.18 1.26 -7.45
C VAL A 264 32.39 2.56 -7.58
N ASN A 265 31.27 2.55 -8.28
CA ASN A 265 30.42 3.71 -8.42
C ASN A 265 29.42 3.76 -7.24
N PRO A 266 29.47 4.81 -6.40
CA PRO A 266 28.58 4.94 -5.25
C PRO A 266 27.10 5.01 -5.63
N ASP A 267 26.78 5.37 -6.89
CA ASP A 267 25.43 5.46 -7.39
C ASP A 267 24.89 4.12 -7.92
N SER A 268 25.72 3.08 -7.93
CA SER A 268 25.34 1.74 -8.38
C SER A 268 24.90 0.88 -7.21
N SER A 269 23.83 0.12 -7.38
CA SER A 269 23.33 -0.85 -6.41
C SER A 269 22.84 -2.13 -7.07
N ILE A 270 22.84 -3.22 -6.31
CA ILE A 270 22.29 -4.51 -6.68
C ILE A 270 21.25 -4.92 -5.63
N PHE A 271 20.24 -5.68 -6.02
CA PHE A 271 19.33 -6.27 -5.05
C PHE A 271 20.02 -7.43 -4.30
N GLY A 272 19.83 -7.47 -2.97
CA GLY A 272 20.37 -8.50 -2.09
C GLY A 272 19.34 -8.93 -1.05
N SER A 273 19.36 -10.21 -0.64
CA SER A 273 18.50 -10.76 0.44
C SER A 273 19.15 -10.48 1.80
N THR A 274 19.25 -9.23 2.19
CA THR A 274 20.08 -8.81 3.33
C THR A 274 19.31 -8.13 4.46
N ASP A 275 18.07 -7.71 4.21
CA ASP A 275 17.27 -7.01 5.19
C ASP A 275 16.50 -7.96 6.11
N TYR A 276 16.15 -7.45 7.26
CA TYR A 276 15.42 -8.16 8.29
C TYR A 276 14.46 -7.21 9.02
N GLY A 277 13.52 -7.80 9.74
CA GLY A 277 12.54 -7.03 10.50
C GLY A 277 11.74 -7.90 11.45
N SER A 278 10.89 -7.26 12.21
CA SER A 278 9.96 -7.93 13.13
C SER A 278 8.61 -7.26 13.14
N VAL A 279 7.58 -8.08 13.26
CA VAL A 279 6.20 -7.61 13.47
C VAL A 279 5.65 -8.31 14.70
N LYS A 280 5.17 -7.55 15.67
CA LYS A 280 4.54 -8.09 16.88
C LYS A 280 3.28 -7.33 17.19
N GLY A 281 2.28 -8.04 17.68
CA GLY A 281 1.00 -7.39 17.95
C GLY A 281 0.01 -8.24 18.71
N VAL A 282 -1.10 -7.58 19.01
CA VAL A 282 -2.29 -8.20 19.62
C VAL A 282 -3.50 -7.75 18.82
N GLU A 283 -4.36 -8.69 18.50
CA GLU A 283 -5.64 -8.47 17.84
C GLU A 283 -6.77 -8.93 18.76
N VAL A 284 -7.79 -8.11 18.89
CA VAL A 284 -9.01 -8.43 19.62
C VAL A 284 -10.19 -8.30 18.67
N LEU A 285 -10.94 -9.36 18.51
CA LEU A 285 -12.19 -9.35 17.77
C LEU A 285 -13.32 -9.75 18.73
N TRP A 286 -14.26 -8.85 18.91
CA TRP A 286 -15.49 -9.12 19.62
C TRP A 286 -16.67 -8.95 18.68
N GLU A 287 -17.55 -9.95 18.63
CA GLU A 287 -18.71 -9.96 17.78
C GLU A 287 -19.96 -10.34 18.59
N ARG A 288 -21.01 -9.60 18.39
CA ARG A 288 -22.39 -9.99 18.71
C ARG A 288 -23.18 -10.02 17.41
N GLU A 289 -23.73 -11.18 17.09
CA GLU A 289 -24.60 -11.34 15.93
C GLU A 289 -25.82 -10.40 16.05
N LEU A 290 -26.36 -9.97 14.91
CA LEU A 290 -27.62 -9.20 14.89
C LEU A 290 -28.76 -10.09 15.41
N LYS A 291 -29.05 -9.92 16.67
CA LYS A 291 -30.13 -10.62 17.36
C LYS A 291 -31.03 -9.61 18.03
N ASP A 292 -32.34 -9.92 18.09
CA ASP A 292 -33.39 -9.03 18.55
C ASP A 292 -33.45 -7.75 17.70
N TRP A 293 -32.69 -6.73 18.03
CA TRP A 293 -32.71 -5.44 17.34
C TRP A 293 -31.31 -4.84 17.09
N TRP A 294 -30.23 -5.44 17.59
CA TRP A 294 -28.87 -4.89 17.39
C TRP A 294 -27.79 -5.97 17.30
N GLY A 295 -26.73 -5.66 16.58
CA GLY A 295 -25.50 -6.41 16.47
C GLY A 295 -24.30 -5.48 16.48
N LEU A 296 -23.14 -6.00 16.88
CA LEU A 296 -21.89 -5.22 16.97
C LEU A 296 -20.70 -6.12 16.62
N ARG A 297 -19.79 -5.58 15.82
CA ARG A 297 -18.47 -6.17 15.59
C ARG A 297 -17.43 -5.13 15.93
N LEU A 298 -16.52 -5.46 16.84
CA LEU A 298 -15.42 -4.60 17.26
C LEU A 298 -14.10 -5.31 16.98
N SER A 299 -13.26 -4.73 16.16
CA SER A 299 -11.92 -5.22 15.85
C SER A 299 -10.90 -4.18 16.31
N TYR A 300 -9.99 -4.58 17.18
CA TYR A 300 -8.88 -3.76 17.64
C TYR A 300 -7.56 -4.45 17.32
N THR A 301 -6.60 -3.70 16.82
CA THR A 301 -5.24 -4.16 16.54
C THR A 301 -4.24 -3.21 17.19
N LEU A 302 -3.33 -3.78 17.98
CA LEU A 302 -2.09 -3.15 18.41
C LEU A 302 -0.96 -3.83 17.67
N GLN A 303 -0.16 -3.07 16.90
CA GLN A 303 0.93 -3.62 16.09
C GLN A 303 2.18 -2.77 16.19
N TYR A 304 3.34 -3.43 16.20
CA TYR A 304 4.65 -2.84 16.03
C TYR A 304 5.34 -3.54 14.88
N ALA A 305 5.53 -2.85 13.77
CA ALA A 305 6.23 -3.34 12.60
C ALA A 305 7.51 -2.54 12.39
N THR A 306 8.66 -3.19 12.53
CA THR A 306 9.98 -2.60 12.35
C THR A 306 10.81 -3.42 11.39
N ALA A 307 11.63 -2.78 10.59
CA ALA A 307 12.62 -3.44 9.75
C ALA A 307 13.77 -2.49 9.41
N THR A 308 14.79 -2.99 8.78
CA THR A 308 15.93 -2.22 8.28
C THR A 308 15.59 -1.42 7.01
N ALA A 309 14.51 -1.78 6.29
CA ALA A 309 13.96 -1.03 5.17
C ALA A 309 12.44 -1.24 5.07
N SER A 310 11.69 -0.27 4.57
CA SER A 310 10.27 -0.39 4.27
C SER A 310 10.02 -0.94 2.86
N SER A 311 11.01 -0.86 1.98
CA SER A 311 10.99 -1.41 0.62
C SER A 311 12.39 -1.73 0.14
N ALA A 312 12.51 -2.57 -0.88
CA ALA A 312 13.78 -2.91 -1.51
C ALA A 312 14.58 -1.68 -2.02
N TYR A 313 13.92 -0.53 -2.16
CA TYR A 313 14.50 0.71 -2.69
C TYR A 313 14.94 1.70 -1.61
N ASP A 314 14.70 1.43 -0.34
CA ASP A 314 14.86 2.41 0.74
C ASP A 314 16.30 2.87 0.95
N LEU A 315 17.28 2.00 0.75
CA LEU A 315 18.69 2.35 0.89
C LEU A 315 19.06 3.53 -0.01
N LEU A 316 18.64 3.49 -1.29
CA LEU A 316 18.89 4.57 -2.23
C LEU A 316 18.14 5.86 -1.89
N ARG A 317 16.96 5.76 -1.31
CA ARG A 317 16.18 6.93 -0.87
C ARG A 317 16.80 7.66 0.32
N ARG A 318 17.65 6.98 1.09
CA ARG A 318 18.21 7.50 2.35
C ARG A 318 19.69 7.81 2.28
N VAL A 319 20.29 7.64 1.14
CA VAL A 319 21.67 8.03 0.95
C VAL A 319 21.81 9.53 1.16
N SER A 320 22.71 9.92 2.05
CA SER A 320 23.07 11.32 2.30
C SER A 320 24.34 11.64 1.57
N ILE A 321 24.39 12.78 0.91
CA ILE A 321 25.61 13.31 0.30
C ILE A 321 26.20 14.30 1.32
N VAL A 322 27.40 14.01 1.81
CA VAL A 322 28.15 14.87 2.71
C VAL A 322 29.44 15.33 2.00
N GLY A 323 29.42 16.55 1.47
CA GLY A 323 30.47 17.02 0.58
C GLY A 323 30.46 16.27 -0.74
N SER A 324 31.57 15.59 -1.08
CA SER A 324 31.69 14.70 -2.24
C SER A 324 31.36 13.25 -1.93
N ASP A 325 31.11 12.92 -0.67
CA ASP A 325 31.00 11.54 -0.24
C ASP A 325 29.53 11.10 -0.10
N THR A 326 29.25 9.91 -0.61
CA THR A 326 27.96 9.25 -0.46
C THR A 326 27.97 8.43 0.83
N VAL A 327 27.18 8.86 1.81
CA VAL A 327 27.05 8.17 3.09
C VAL A 327 25.81 7.27 3.07
N TYR A 328 26.02 5.96 3.23
CA TYR A 328 24.96 4.98 3.36
C TYR A 328 24.54 4.86 4.83
N PRO A 329 23.22 4.90 5.13
CA PRO A 329 22.77 4.70 6.50
C PRO A 329 23.13 3.31 7.00
N GLY A 330 23.52 3.22 8.27
CA GLY A 330 23.70 1.92 8.93
C GLY A 330 22.39 1.13 8.97
N ARG A 331 22.48 -0.19 9.04
CA ARG A 331 21.31 -1.07 9.17
C ARG A 331 20.75 -1.01 10.59
N VAL A 332 19.84 -0.07 10.81
CA VAL A 332 19.13 0.09 12.08
C VAL A 332 17.66 -0.16 11.80
N GLU A 333 17.02 -0.97 12.65
CA GLU A 333 15.58 -1.15 12.57
C GLU A 333 14.84 0.15 12.92
N PHE A 334 13.83 0.48 12.13
CA PHE A 334 12.95 1.63 12.34
C PHE A 334 11.50 1.22 12.00
N PRO A 335 10.49 1.97 12.46
CA PRO A 335 9.11 1.71 12.13
C PRO A 335 8.90 1.73 10.61
N LEU A 336 8.22 0.71 10.07
CA LEU A 336 7.92 0.64 8.64
C LEU A 336 6.94 1.74 8.22
N ASP A 337 7.00 2.20 6.97
CA ASP A 337 6.15 3.28 6.43
C ASP A 337 4.65 3.02 6.63
N TYR A 338 4.24 1.76 6.78
CA TYR A 338 2.87 1.30 7.00
C TYR A 338 2.59 0.83 8.44
N ASP A 339 3.49 1.09 9.40
CA ASP A 339 3.31 0.74 10.81
C ASP A 339 2.20 1.60 11.44
N ARG A 340 1.01 1.02 11.61
CA ARG A 340 -0.09 1.61 12.37
C ARG A 340 -0.16 0.97 13.75
N ARG A 341 0.23 1.72 14.78
CA ARG A 341 0.28 1.21 16.17
C ARG A 341 -1.06 0.74 16.69
N HIS A 342 -2.08 1.55 16.53
CA HIS A 342 -3.43 1.26 16.98
C HIS A 342 -4.40 1.37 15.80
N GLY A 343 -5.22 0.36 15.62
CA GLY A 343 -6.33 0.33 14.70
C GLY A 343 -7.59 -0.15 15.42
N LEU A 344 -8.69 0.58 15.29
CA LEU A 344 -10.00 0.19 15.82
C LEU A 344 -11.04 0.32 14.73
N VAL A 345 -11.79 -0.74 14.50
CA VAL A 345 -12.95 -0.75 13.62
C VAL A 345 -14.14 -1.27 14.39
N GLY A 346 -15.18 -0.44 14.51
CA GLY A 346 -16.46 -0.81 15.08
C GLY A 346 -17.54 -0.79 14.00
N VAL A 347 -18.30 -1.87 13.88
CA VAL A 347 -19.46 -1.97 13.00
C VAL A 347 -20.69 -2.26 13.86
N ALA A 348 -21.57 -1.29 14.02
CA ALA A 348 -22.83 -1.44 14.70
C ALA A 348 -23.96 -1.58 13.68
N GLN A 349 -24.89 -2.48 13.92
CA GLN A 349 -26.08 -2.69 13.12
C GLN A 349 -27.31 -2.69 14.03
N ALA A 350 -28.40 -2.11 13.56
CA ALA A 350 -29.66 -2.14 14.28
C ALA A 350 -30.82 -2.30 13.29
N ARG A 351 -31.85 -3.03 13.72
CA ARG A 351 -33.09 -3.17 12.98
C ARG A 351 -34.27 -2.94 13.91
N ALA A 352 -35.04 -1.90 13.61
CA ALA A 352 -36.22 -1.60 14.38
C ALA A 352 -37.31 -2.69 14.17
N PRO A 353 -37.99 -3.15 15.22
CA PRO A 353 -39.13 -4.06 15.08
C PRO A 353 -40.26 -3.45 14.24
N ASP A 354 -41.08 -4.31 13.63
CA ASP A 354 -42.19 -3.86 12.79
C ASP A 354 -43.27 -3.05 13.55
N ALA A 355 -43.31 -3.19 14.86
CA ALA A 355 -44.21 -2.42 15.73
C ALA A 355 -43.58 -1.11 16.26
N PHE A 356 -42.34 -0.78 15.89
CA PHE A 356 -41.59 0.35 16.45
C PHE A 356 -42.09 1.72 15.97
N GLY A 357 -42.16 2.65 16.91
CA GLY A 357 -42.48 4.06 16.67
C GLY A 357 -43.96 4.42 16.58
N PRO A 358 -44.27 5.73 16.55
CA PRO A 358 -45.64 6.24 16.48
C PRO A 358 -46.29 5.95 15.12
N ARG A 359 -47.62 5.88 15.10
CA ARG A 359 -48.38 5.87 13.85
C ARG A 359 -48.60 7.30 13.38
N VAL A 360 -48.18 7.59 12.16
CA VAL A 360 -48.41 8.87 11.47
C VAL A 360 -49.16 8.57 10.19
N LEU A 361 -50.34 9.14 10.00
CA LEU A 361 -51.22 8.90 8.83
C LEU A 361 -51.45 7.40 8.55
N GLY A 362 -51.63 6.60 9.60
CA GLY A 362 -51.87 5.17 9.49
C GLY A 362 -50.63 4.28 9.28
N VAL A 363 -49.47 4.86 9.02
CA VAL A 363 -48.20 4.17 8.78
C VAL A 363 -47.25 4.39 9.94
N ARG A 364 -46.41 3.39 10.23
CA ARG A 364 -45.32 3.53 11.20
C ARG A 364 -44.01 3.83 10.45
N PRO A 365 -43.58 5.08 10.36
CA PRO A 365 -42.40 5.45 9.55
C PRO A 365 -41.07 4.84 10.05
N LEU A 366 -41.00 4.49 11.33
CA LEU A 366 -39.81 3.89 11.93
C LEU A 366 -39.83 2.36 12.00
N ALA A 367 -40.94 1.72 11.61
CA ALA A 367 -41.06 0.25 11.60
C ALA A 367 -40.12 -0.36 10.53
N GLY A 368 -39.37 -1.38 10.91
CA GLY A 368 -38.44 -2.05 10.01
C GLY A 368 -37.27 -1.19 9.51
N LEU A 369 -37.02 -0.05 10.17
CA LEU A 369 -35.85 0.79 9.84
C LEU A 369 -34.58 0.00 10.18
N GLU A 370 -33.66 -0.08 9.21
CA GLU A 370 -32.35 -0.69 9.35
C GLU A 370 -31.29 0.41 9.44
N GLY A 371 -30.40 0.29 10.39
CA GLY A 371 -29.28 1.21 10.58
C GLY A 371 -27.97 0.45 10.63
N ALA A 372 -26.92 1.02 10.03
CA ALA A 372 -25.56 0.56 10.19
C ALA A 372 -24.65 1.76 10.41
N ALA A 373 -23.69 1.61 11.33
CA ALA A 373 -22.67 2.60 11.55
C ALA A 373 -21.29 1.92 11.56
N ILE A 374 -20.31 2.56 10.91
CA ILE A 374 -18.94 2.07 10.86
C ILE A 374 -18.04 3.15 11.41
N PHE A 375 -17.48 2.90 12.57
CA PHE A 375 -16.44 3.74 13.16
C PHE A 375 -15.07 3.16 12.84
N ARG A 376 -14.14 4.01 12.36
CA ARG A 376 -12.74 3.65 12.14
C ARG A 376 -11.87 4.66 12.86
N TYR A 377 -10.89 4.15 13.58
CA TYR A 377 -9.84 4.93 14.20
C TYR A 377 -8.49 4.27 13.92
N SER A 378 -7.47 5.05 13.61
CA SER A 378 -6.09 4.58 13.54
C SER A 378 -5.11 5.67 13.94
N THR A 379 -4.00 5.26 14.55
CA THR A 379 -2.84 6.14 14.68
C THR A 379 -2.28 6.47 13.32
N GLY A 380 -1.67 7.65 13.18
CA GLY A 380 -1.04 8.08 11.95
C GLY A 380 0.13 7.19 11.54
N LEU A 381 0.38 7.13 10.24
CA LEU A 381 1.55 6.46 9.68
C LEU A 381 2.83 7.19 10.08
N PRO A 382 3.96 6.47 10.22
CA PRO A 382 5.23 7.10 10.49
C PRO A 382 5.75 7.87 9.28
N TYR A 383 6.56 8.88 9.53
CA TYR A 383 7.28 9.59 8.50
C TYR A 383 8.66 10.05 9.01
N SER A 384 9.57 10.27 8.07
CA SER A 384 10.91 10.77 8.33
C SER A 384 10.93 12.29 8.17
N LYS A 385 11.46 13.00 9.16
CA LYS A 385 11.70 14.43 9.04
C LYS A 385 12.86 14.70 8.09
N THR A 386 12.73 15.71 7.24
CA THR A 386 13.79 16.16 6.33
C THR A 386 14.19 17.61 6.60
N THR A 387 15.31 18.03 6.03
CA THR A 387 15.67 19.44 5.90
C THR A 387 14.65 20.17 5.03
N ALA A 388 14.67 21.49 5.03
CA ALA A 388 13.77 22.33 4.21
C ALA A 388 13.96 22.07 2.71
N THR A 389 15.17 21.73 2.27
CA THR A 389 15.50 21.34 0.89
C THR A 389 15.03 19.93 0.53
N GLY A 390 14.71 19.10 1.53
CA GLY A 390 14.30 17.71 1.32
C GLY A 390 15.44 16.72 1.09
N ASP A 391 16.68 17.20 1.04
CA ASP A 391 17.84 16.42 0.60
C ASP A 391 18.38 15.48 1.67
N SER A 392 18.16 15.80 2.95
CA SER A 392 18.72 15.06 4.06
C SER A 392 17.69 14.76 5.13
N LEU A 393 17.83 13.59 5.78
CA LEU A 393 17.03 13.23 6.94
C LEU A 393 17.48 14.00 8.18
N VAL A 394 16.52 14.40 9.00
CA VAL A 394 16.74 15.00 10.33
C VAL A 394 16.34 13.97 11.38
N GLY A 395 17.32 13.33 12.02
CA GLY A 395 17.09 12.27 13.00
C GLY A 395 16.92 10.88 12.39
N LEU A 396 16.31 9.97 13.14
CA LEU A 396 16.10 8.60 12.71
C LEU A 396 14.98 8.48 11.65
N PRO A 397 15.07 7.50 10.74
CA PRO A 397 14.00 7.23 9.80
C PRO A 397 12.69 6.92 10.54
N ASN A 398 11.57 7.45 10.01
CA ASN A 398 10.22 7.16 10.51
C ASN A 398 10.01 7.41 12.02
N ALA A 399 10.81 8.34 12.59
CA ALA A 399 10.73 8.68 14.00
C ALA A 399 9.48 9.47 14.40
N LEU A 400 8.87 10.15 13.44
CA LEU A 400 7.66 10.94 13.65
C LEU A 400 6.43 10.23 13.09
N ARG A 401 5.23 10.66 13.53
CA ARG A 401 3.96 10.11 13.07
C ARG A 401 2.99 11.21 12.67
N LEU A 402 2.22 10.91 11.62
CA LEU A 402 1.06 11.70 11.25
C LEU A 402 0.06 11.74 12.43
N PRO A 403 -0.81 12.75 12.52
CA PRO A 403 -1.92 12.75 13.44
C PRO A 403 -2.81 11.51 13.28
N SER A 404 -3.47 11.11 14.37
CA SER A 404 -4.45 10.02 14.32
C SER A 404 -5.63 10.41 13.42
N GLN A 405 -6.22 9.39 12.81
CA GLN A 405 -7.33 9.53 11.88
C GLN A 405 -8.57 8.84 12.44
N SER A 406 -9.74 9.43 12.24
CA SER A 406 -11.01 8.79 12.58
C SER A 406 -12.10 9.14 11.58
N THR A 407 -12.97 8.17 11.30
CA THR A 407 -14.18 8.37 10.48
C THR A 407 -15.35 7.64 11.10
N LEU A 408 -16.53 8.23 10.99
CA LEU A 408 -17.81 7.59 11.29
C LEU A 408 -18.67 7.66 10.04
N ASP A 409 -19.01 6.49 9.51
CA ASP A 409 -19.95 6.36 8.40
C ASP A 409 -21.28 5.83 8.94
N ALA A 410 -22.40 6.24 8.38
CA ALA A 410 -23.73 5.79 8.77
C ALA A 410 -24.60 5.52 7.54
N LEU A 411 -25.34 4.43 7.60
CA LEU A 411 -26.35 4.04 6.63
C LEU A 411 -27.67 3.87 7.36
N LEU A 412 -28.72 4.54 6.90
CA LEU A 412 -30.10 4.30 7.30
C LEU A 412 -30.86 3.80 6.07
N ARG A 413 -31.55 2.68 6.19
CA ARG A 413 -32.31 2.07 5.12
C ARG A 413 -33.70 1.72 5.62
N ARG A 414 -34.70 2.08 4.85
CA ARG A 414 -36.08 1.67 5.11
C ARG A 414 -36.57 0.82 3.96
N PRO A 415 -36.92 -0.45 4.18
CA PRO A 415 -37.63 -1.27 3.22
C PRO A 415 -39.03 -0.68 2.98
N VAL A 416 -39.48 -0.61 1.71
CA VAL A 416 -40.77 -0.16 1.30
C VAL A 416 -41.40 -1.17 0.31
N ARG A 417 -42.73 -1.29 0.34
CA ARG A 417 -43.47 -2.09 -0.62
C ARG A 417 -44.44 -1.18 -1.36
N VAL A 418 -44.42 -1.24 -2.68
CA VAL A 418 -45.33 -0.48 -3.54
C VAL A 418 -46.00 -1.47 -4.49
N GLY A 419 -47.20 -1.93 -4.13
CA GLY A 419 -47.87 -3.01 -4.85
C GLY A 419 -47.04 -4.31 -4.85
N PRO A 420 -46.79 -4.93 -6.02
CA PRO A 420 -45.96 -6.14 -6.13
C PRO A 420 -44.47 -5.85 -6.02
N ALA A 421 -44.04 -4.60 -6.20
CA ALA A 421 -42.63 -4.23 -6.16
C ALA A 421 -42.11 -4.08 -4.71
N HIS A 422 -40.93 -4.58 -4.48
CA HIS A 422 -40.19 -4.39 -3.24
C HIS A 422 -39.03 -3.41 -3.47
N GLY A 423 -38.76 -2.55 -2.50
CA GLY A 423 -37.67 -1.61 -2.62
C GLY A 423 -37.19 -1.10 -1.28
N SER A 424 -36.31 -0.14 -1.32
CA SER A 424 -35.82 0.55 -0.12
C SER A 424 -35.49 2.02 -0.43
N VAL A 425 -35.71 2.87 0.56
CA VAL A 425 -35.18 4.24 0.58
C VAL A 425 -34.03 4.26 1.56
N TYR A 426 -32.90 4.88 1.19
CA TYR A 426 -31.74 4.93 2.06
C TYR A 426 -31.05 6.29 2.08
N VAL A 427 -30.37 6.54 3.18
CA VAL A 427 -29.44 7.66 3.39
C VAL A 427 -28.09 7.06 3.75
N ASP A 428 -27.08 7.28 2.92
CA ASP A 428 -25.68 6.89 3.17
C ASP A 428 -24.86 8.15 3.45
N VAL A 429 -24.27 8.24 4.64
CA VAL A 429 -23.45 9.36 5.06
C VAL A 429 -22.04 8.85 5.35
N ARG A 430 -21.09 9.32 4.56
CA ARG A 430 -19.68 9.07 4.78
C ARG A 430 -19.06 10.23 5.53
N ASN A 431 -18.16 9.91 6.47
CA ASN A 431 -17.55 10.89 7.36
C ASN A 431 -18.59 11.79 8.03
N LEU A 432 -19.55 11.18 8.74
CA LEU A 432 -20.70 11.84 9.38
C LEU A 432 -20.28 13.05 10.25
N LEU A 433 -19.17 12.93 10.98
CA LEU A 433 -18.64 13.96 11.87
C LEU A 433 -17.87 15.05 11.11
N ASN A 434 -17.68 14.89 9.79
CA ASN A 434 -16.87 15.80 8.96
C ASN A 434 -15.45 16.00 9.52
N THR A 435 -14.85 14.94 10.06
CA THR A 435 -13.49 14.97 10.62
C THR A 435 -12.48 15.28 9.52
N ARG A 436 -11.64 16.27 9.75
CA ARG A 436 -10.53 16.60 8.83
C ARG A 436 -9.32 15.75 9.16
N ASN A 437 -9.25 14.57 8.57
CA ASN A 437 -8.13 13.67 8.74
C ASN A 437 -6.93 14.14 7.91
N ILE A 438 -5.79 14.36 8.56
CA ILE A 438 -4.54 14.69 7.90
C ILE A 438 -3.92 13.39 7.39
N VAL A 439 -3.77 13.25 6.07
CA VAL A 439 -3.23 12.05 5.42
C VAL A 439 -1.80 12.24 4.92
N ALA A 440 -1.34 13.48 4.82
CA ALA A 440 0.03 13.83 4.46
C ALA A 440 0.47 15.11 5.17
N VAL A 441 1.76 15.22 5.41
CA VAL A 441 2.39 16.43 5.95
C VAL A 441 3.65 16.73 5.15
N ARG A 442 4.06 17.97 5.16
CA ARG A 442 5.38 18.36 4.72
C ARG A 442 6.42 17.76 5.68
N ARG A 443 7.41 17.09 5.14
CA ARG A 443 8.42 16.38 5.96
C ARG A 443 9.36 17.32 6.71
N ASP A 444 9.55 18.54 6.23
CA ASP A 444 10.36 19.58 6.85
C ASP A 444 9.70 20.20 8.09
N THR A 445 8.42 20.51 8.00
CA THR A 445 7.68 21.22 9.07
C THR A 445 6.83 20.29 9.95
N GLY A 446 6.41 19.14 9.44
CA GLY A 446 5.46 18.24 10.11
C GLY A 446 4.01 18.73 10.06
N SER A 447 3.71 19.73 9.23
CA SER A 447 2.37 20.30 9.07
C SER A 447 1.81 20.04 7.66
N PRO A 448 0.48 20.03 7.48
CA PRO A 448 -0.13 19.81 6.16
C PRO A 448 0.17 20.93 5.17
N GLY A 449 0.56 22.10 5.61
CA GLY A 449 0.97 23.24 4.77
C GLY A 449 1.84 24.21 5.53
N LEU A 450 2.40 25.21 4.84
CA LEU A 450 3.00 26.36 5.50
C LEU A 450 1.88 27.31 5.98
N GLY A 451 1.96 27.77 7.23
CA GLY A 451 1.07 28.84 7.69
C GLY A 451 1.34 30.15 6.94
N GLU A 452 0.42 31.12 7.04
CA GLU A 452 0.53 32.40 6.31
C GLU A 452 1.87 33.10 6.53
N ALA A 453 2.37 33.10 7.77
CA ALA A 453 3.68 33.68 8.08
C ALA A 453 4.83 32.97 7.35
N GLY A 454 4.75 31.63 7.21
CA GLY A 454 5.72 30.86 6.47
C GLY A 454 5.65 31.11 4.95
N ILE A 455 4.44 31.28 4.42
CA ILE A 455 4.22 31.66 3.02
C ILE A 455 4.84 33.02 2.73
N GLN A 456 4.59 34.01 3.59
CA GLN A 456 5.16 35.35 3.45
C GLN A 456 6.70 35.32 3.52
N ALA A 457 7.27 34.57 4.46
CA ALA A 457 8.72 34.42 4.59
C ALA A 457 9.34 33.75 3.36
N ALA A 458 8.72 32.67 2.86
CA ALA A 458 9.18 31.98 1.66
C ALA A 458 9.10 32.88 0.41
N ALA A 459 8.01 33.61 0.26
CA ALA A 459 7.82 34.57 -0.84
C ALA A 459 8.86 35.70 -0.80
N LEU A 460 9.11 36.25 0.38
CA LEU A 460 10.11 37.30 0.57
C LEU A 460 11.53 36.81 0.21
N ALA A 461 11.89 35.61 0.69
CA ALA A 461 13.18 35.00 0.38
C ALA A 461 13.33 34.75 -1.14
N ALA A 462 12.27 34.23 -1.78
CA ALA A 462 12.25 34.01 -3.23
C ALA A 462 12.37 35.34 -4.02
N TYR A 463 11.67 36.38 -3.60
CA TYR A 463 11.79 37.71 -4.18
C TYR A 463 13.23 38.28 -4.05
N GLN A 464 13.83 38.18 -2.87
CA GLN A 464 15.20 38.64 -2.63
C GLN A 464 16.23 37.89 -3.47
N ALA A 465 16.01 36.60 -3.71
CA ALA A 465 16.87 35.77 -4.54
C ALA A 465 16.78 36.14 -6.04
N ASN A 466 15.62 36.61 -6.51
CA ASN A 466 15.40 36.93 -7.94
C ASN A 466 14.45 38.12 -8.13
N PRO A 467 14.91 39.36 -7.89
CA PRO A 467 14.09 40.58 -8.00
C PRO A 467 13.93 41.10 -9.44
N GLN A 468 14.03 40.22 -10.46
CA GLN A 468 14.01 40.65 -11.87
C GLN A 468 12.62 41.15 -12.29
N PRO A 469 12.54 42.30 -12.97
CA PRO A 469 11.30 42.83 -13.50
C PRO A 469 10.67 41.92 -14.55
N ILE A 470 9.34 41.95 -14.64
CA ILE A 470 8.54 41.15 -15.58
C ILE A 470 7.84 42.08 -16.55
N PRO A 471 8.29 42.14 -17.83
CA PRO A 471 7.68 42.98 -18.83
C PRO A 471 6.35 42.42 -19.35
N TYR A 472 5.53 43.26 -19.95
CA TYR A 472 4.20 42.93 -20.48
C TYR A 472 4.20 41.75 -21.46
N GLU A 473 5.25 41.59 -22.26
CA GLU A 473 5.38 40.50 -23.22
C GLU A 473 5.69 39.15 -22.56
N SER A 474 6.05 39.15 -21.28
CA SER A 474 6.35 37.93 -20.55
C SER A 474 5.08 37.11 -20.27
N ALA A 475 5.14 35.82 -20.49
CA ALA A 475 4.08 34.91 -20.07
C ALA A 475 3.78 34.94 -18.55
N ARG A 476 4.68 35.51 -17.77
CA ARG A 476 4.59 35.71 -16.32
C ARG A 476 3.90 37.01 -15.93
N TYR A 477 3.70 37.94 -16.86
CA TYR A 477 3.01 39.20 -16.58
C TYR A 477 1.57 38.94 -16.10
N ARG A 478 1.19 39.64 -15.08
CA ARG A 478 -0.16 39.62 -14.52
C ARG A 478 -0.64 41.04 -14.30
N GLY A 479 -1.57 41.53 -15.12
CA GLY A 479 -2.05 42.89 -15.07
C GLY A 479 -2.53 43.41 -13.71
N TRP A 480 -2.97 42.51 -12.82
CA TRP A 480 -3.36 42.90 -11.46
C TRP A 480 -2.18 43.26 -10.55
N ALA A 481 -0.96 42.86 -10.92
CA ALA A 481 0.26 43.12 -10.15
C ALA A 481 1.02 44.37 -10.66
N ASP A 482 0.74 44.81 -11.86
CA ASP A 482 1.25 46.08 -12.42
C ASP A 482 0.38 47.22 -11.88
N LEU A 483 0.79 47.77 -10.75
CA LEU A 483 0.01 48.76 -9.99
C LEU A 483 0.02 50.16 -10.62
N ASN A 484 1.09 50.48 -11.33
CA ASN A 484 1.26 51.78 -11.98
C ASN A 484 0.86 51.79 -13.49
N HIS A 485 0.53 50.60 -14.02
CA HIS A 485 0.12 50.37 -15.40
C HIS A 485 1.15 50.81 -16.46
N ASP A 486 2.43 50.69 -16.16
CA ASP A 486 3.54 51.03 -17.08
C ASP A 486 3.93 49.84 -17.98
N GLY A 487 3.31 48.67 -17.82
CA GLY A 487 3.63 47.46 -18.57
C GLY A 487 4.84 46.70 -18.01
N LEU A 488 5.31 47.05 -16.82
CA LEU A 488 6.44 46.42 -16.17
C LEU A 488 6.12 46.13 -14.70
N ILE A 489 6.07 44.89 -14.30
CA ILE A 489 5.96 44.52 -12.90
C ILE A 489 7.35 44.60 -12.29
N ALA A 490 7.62 45.61 -11.46
CA ALA A 490 8.94 45.86 -10.90
C ALA A 490 8.85 46.30 -9.42
N GLY A 491 9.96 46.14 -8.72
CA GLY A 491 10.05 46.54 -7.32
C GLY A 491 9.28 45.62 -6.38
N GLN A 492 9.45 45.84 -5.10
CA GLN A 492 8.87 44.95 -4.05
C GLN A 492 7.35 45.05 -4.00
N SER A 493 6.78 46.23 -4.22
CA SER A 493 5.33 46.45 -4.15
C SER A 493 4.54 45.64 -5.17
N GLU A 494 5.11 45.39 -6.35
CA GLU A 494 4.47 44.69 -7.46
C GLU A 494 4.90 43.23 -7.57
N LEU A 495 6.20 42.96 -7.39
CA LEU A 495 6.71 41.58 -7.47
C LEU A 495 6.35 40.73 -6.25
N LEU A 496 6.45 41.26 -5.03
CA LEU A 496 6.22 40.46 -3.82
C LEU A 496 4.81 39.83 -3.75
N PRO A 497 3.71 40.53 -4.12
CA PRO A 497 2.40 39.90 -4.19
C PRO A 497 2.32 38.70 -5.13
N LEU A 498 3.04 38.71 -6.25
CA LEU A 498 3.14 37.59 -7.16
C LEU A 498 3.88 36.40 -6.51
N TYR A 499 5.00 36.70 -5.84
CA TYR A 499 5.72 35.66 -5.09
C TYR A 499 4.87 35.08 -3.96
N VAL A 500 4.05 35.88 -3.29
CA VAL A 500 3.12 35.41 -2.25
C VAL A 500 2.04 34.51 -2.86
N ALA A 501 1.44 34.91 -3.97
CA ALA A 501 0.44 34.09 -4.66
C ALA A 501 1.05 32.76 -5.11
N ALA A 502 2.23 32.83 -5.72
CA ALA A 502 2.96 31.66 -6.15
C ALA A 502 3.35 30.73 -4.97
N ALA A 503 3.87 31.28 -3.87
CA ALA A 503 4.21 30.51 -2.69
C ALA A 503 2.97 29.87 -2.06
N ARG A 504 1.82 30.55 -2.06
CA ARG A 504 0.55 30.01 -1.55
C ARG A 504 0.11 28.82 -2.37
N ASP A 505 0.17 28.88 -3.68
CA ASP A 505 -0.18 27.76 -4.57
C ASP A 505 0.79 26.58 -4.41
N PHE A 506 2.08 26.84 -4.32
CA PHE A 506 3.09 25.80 -4.15
C PHE A 506 2.99 25.07 -2.80
N TYR A 507 2.75 25.80 -1.73
CA TYR A 507 2.69 25.24 -0.38
C TYR A 507 1.29 24.78 0.04
N GLN A 508 0.29 24.88 -0.84
CA GLN A 508 -1.00 24.23 -0.63
C GLN A 508 -0.91 22.76 -1.04
N PRO A 509 -0.96 21.82 -0.08
CA PRO A 509 -0.93 20.41 -0.43
C PRO A 509 -2.28 20.00 -0.98
N LEU A 510 -2.33 19.58 -2.24
CA LEU A 510 -3.53 19.12 -2.93
C LEU A 510 -4.21 17.92 -2.24
N PHE A 511 -3.46 17.12 -1.49
CA PHE A 511 -3.93 15.85 -0.90
C PHE A 511 -3.55 15.67 0.57
N ALA A 512 -3.48 16.75 1.35
CA ALA A 512 -3.12 16.66 2.77
C ALA A 512 -4.25 16.16 3.66
N TYR A 513 -5.48 16.24 3.19
CA TYR A 513 -6.67 15.89 3.94
C TYR A 513 -7.44 14.74 3.30
N GLY A 514 -8.02 13.91 4.14
CA GLY A 514 -8.94 12.87 3.73
C GLY A 514 -10.28 13.44 3.21
N PRO A 515 -11.16 12.56 2.66
CA PRO A 515 -12.42 12.99 2.06
C PRO A 515 -13.32 13.73 3.06
N PRO A 516 -14.01 14.80 2.63
CA PRO A 516 -15.01 15.49 3.43
C PRO A 516 -16.27 14.62 3.61
N ARG A 517 -17.24 15.12 4.39
CA ARG A 517 -18.55 14.49 4.53
C ARG A 517 -19.26 14.42 3.18
N LEU A 518 -19.75 13.22 2.86
CA LEU A 518 -20.56 12.95 1.68
C LEU A 518 -21.90 12.38 2.13
N VAL A 519 -23.01 12.97 1.66
CA VAL A 519 -24.37 12.48 1.91
C VAL A 519 -24.96 12.02 0.58
N ARG A 520 -25.46 10.80 0.55
CA ARG A 520 -26.17 10.20 -0.59
C ARG A 520 -27.58 9.81 -0.17
N LEU A 521 -28.53 10.19 -0.97
CA LEU A 521 -29.92 9.74 -0.87
C LEU A 521 -30.19 8.82 -2.06
N GLY A 522 -30.86 7.71 -1.83
CA GLY A 522 -31.17 6.78 -2.91
C GLY A 522 -32.42 5.98 -2.67
N VAL A 523 -32.95 5.48 -3.78
CA VAL A 523 -34.10 4.55 -3.84
C VAL A 523 -33.64 3.34 -4.63
N GLU A 524 -33.87 2.17 -4.09
CA GLU A 524 -33.66 0.88 -4.75
C GLU A 524 -35.04 0.25 -5.00
N LEU A 525 -35.29 -0.22 -6.18
CA LEU A 525 -36.50 -0.93 -6.55
C LEU A 525 -36.13 -2.29 -7.14
N ILE A 526 -36.82 -3.34 -6.68
CA ILE A 526 -36.62 -4.71 -7.15
C ILE A 526 -37.98 -5.14 -7.74
N PHE A 527 -37.99 -5.48 -9.02
CA PHE A 527 -39.17 -5.86 -9.79
C PHE A 527 -39.27 -7.36 -9.93
#